data_8c04d585e5be9d3e2eb8a77b086c09d9
#
_entry.id   8c04d585e5be9d3e2eb8a77b086c09d9
#
_cell.length_a   1.000
_cell.length_b   1.000
_cell.length_c   1.000
_cell.angle_alpha   90.00
_cell.angle_beta   90.00
_cell.angle_gamma   90.00
#
_symmetry.space_group_name_H-M   'P 1'
#
loop_
_entity.id
_entity.type
_entity.pdbx_description
1 polymer ?
#
loop_
_entity_poly.entity_id
_entity_poly.type
_entity_poly.pdbx_seq_one_letter_code
_entity_poly.pdbx_strand_id
1 'polypeptide(L)'
;RRFETGKDMSVTNNYDEHLLMPLQNVLSSGAHQQFIVVHTMGSHWKYDTRHPASFEQFTPSLGQSFSLSMIQPSNKQKLVNAYDNTILYTDYFLDSLLTIVDAQDIPAVVIYMSDHGENLYDDERELILHGNYSASKWLFHVPFLVWYSDEYAHFYPEKIAQLKAHSDSRDNSSVLFASMLDAAGLSYTNDTTSAAQLRTRSIFSPDYASPDTLYALTAEGECIALEY
;
A
#
# COMPACT_ATOMS: atom_id res chain seq x y z
N ARG A 1 -11.00 -17.30 3.13
CA ARG A 1 -10.11 -17.78 4.22
C ARG A 1 -9.35 -16.58 4.77
N ARG A 2 -9.13 -16.55 6.07
CA ARG A 2 -8.33 -15.52 6.75
C ARG A 2 -7.10 -16.18 7.36
N PHE A 3 -5.93 -15.64 7.11
CA PHE A 3 -4.67 -16.01 7.75
C PHE A 3 -4.17 -14.79 8.53
N GLU A 4 -3.73 -15.01 9.76
CA GLU A 4 -3.20 -13.95 10.61
C GLU A 4 -1.76 -14.31 10.99
N THR A 5 -0.82 -13.39 10.79
CA THR A 5 0.58 -13.58 11.18
C THR A 5 0.88 -13.06 12.57
N GLY A 6 0.04 -12.23 13.13
CA GLY A 6 0.19 -11.71 14.49
C GLY A 6 -1.07 -11.06 15.01
N LYS A 7 -1.40 -11.38 16.27
CA LYS A 7 -2.48 -10.70 17.01
C LYS A 7 -1.95 -9.58 17.89
N ASP A 8 -0.63 -9.54 18.08
CA ASP A 8 0.05 -8.60 18.96
C ASP A 8 1.15 -7.88 18.19
N MET A 9 0.98 -6.59 18.02
CA MET A 9 1.96 -5.73 17.36
C MET A 9 3.29 -5.63 18.12
N SER A 10 3.34 -6.12 19.37
CA SER A 10 4.55 -6.22 20.17
C SER A 10 5.36 -7.50 19.91
N VAL A 11 4.82 -8.48 19.17
CA VAL A 11 5.51 -9.73 18.89
C VAL A 11 6.59 -9.48 17.84
N THR A 12 7.83 -9.61 18.26
CA THR A 12 9.00 -9.63 17.40
C THR A 12 9.05 -10.95 16.60
N ASN A 13 9.50 -10.89 15.34
CA ASN A 13 9.70 -12.03 14.43
C ASN A 13 8.45 -12.54 13.66
N ASN A 14 7.36 -11.79 13.63
CA ASN A 14 6.26 -12.02 12.68
C ASN A 14 6.41 -11.09 11.46
N TYR A 15 7.31 -11.44 10.58
CA TYR A 15 7.57 -10.69 9.37
C TYR A 15 6.54 -10.96 8.29
N ASP A 16 6.30 -9.98 7.41
CA ASP A 16 5.29 -10.07 6.35
C ASP A 16 5.54 -11.23 5.37
N GLU A 17 6.78 -11.68 5.22
CA GLU A 17 7.13 -12.87 4.41
C GLU A 17 6.37 -14.15 4.84
N HIS A 18 5.89 -14.23 6.08
CA HIS A 18 5.04 -15.33 6.53
C HIS A 18 3.67 -15.40 5.83
N LEU A 19 3.26 -14.33 5.13
CA LEU A 19 2.05 -14.30 4.30
C LEU A 19 2.26 -14.97 2.93
N LEU A 20 3.51 -15.14 2.48
CA LEU A 20 3.80 -15.66 1.14
C LEU A 20 3.36 -17.13 0.97
N MET A 21 3.63 -17.98 1.95
CA MET A 21 3.22 -19.39 1.89
C MET A 21 1.68 -19.55 1.93
N PRO A 22 0.91 -18.90 2.82
CA PRO A 22 -0.54 -18.85 2.74
C PRO A 22 -1.07 -18.36 1.38
N LEU A 23 -0.47 -17.32 0.80
CA LEU A 23 -0.82 -16.83 -0.52
C LEU A 23 -0.64 -17.91 -1.59
N GLN A 24 0.53 -18.54 -1.64
CA GLN A 24 0.82 -19.62 -2.59
C GLN A 24 -0.18 -20.76 -2.47
N ASN A 25 -0.53 -21.16 -1.23
CA ASN A 25 -1.52 -22.21 -0.99
C ASN A 25 -2.92 -21.83 -1.48
N VAL A 26 -3.32 -20.56 -1.37
CA VAL A 26 -4.61 -20.07 -1.86
C VAL A 26 -4.61 -20.08 -3.39
N LEU A 27 -3.56 -19.56 -4.03
CA LEU A 27 -3.43 -19.53 -5.47
C LEU A 27 -3.45 -20.96 -6.07
N SER A 28 -2.75 -21.90 -5.44
CA SER A 28 -2.70 -23.30 -5.87
C SER A 28 -3.98 -24.10 -5.58
N SER A 29 -5.02 -23.50 -4.99
CA SER A 29 -6.27 -24.21 -4.58
C SER A 29 -7.15 -24.62 -5.75
N GLY A 30 -6.86 -24.20 -6.98
CA GLY A 30 -7.64 -24.48 -8.18
C GLY A 30 -8.97 -23.70 -8.30
N ALA A 31 -9.19 -22.69 -7.48
CA ALA A 31 -10.35 -21.82 -7.61
C ALA A 31 -10.22 -20.97 -8.88
N HIS A 32 -11.28 -20.93 -9.71
CA HIS A 32 -11.26 -20.26 -11.02
C HIS A 32 -11.22 -18.73 -10.92
N GLN A 33 -11.77 -18.16 -9.86
CA GLN A 33 -11.77 -16.72 -9.60
C GLN A 33 -11.43 -16.48 -8.15
N GLN A 34 -10.46 -15.61 -7.90
CA GLN A 34 -9.98 -15.33 -6.56
C GLN A 34 -9.88 -13.82 -6.34
N PHE A 35 -10.38 -13.37 -5.20
CA PHE A 35 -10.10 -12.05 -4.66
C PHE A 35 -9.35 -12.25 -3.35
N ILE A 36 -8.12 -11.77 -3.30
CA ILE A 36 -7.20 -11.98 -2.16
C ILE A 36 -6.80 -10.62 -1.62
N VAL A 37 -6.96 -10.43 -0.31
CA VAL A 37 -6.43 -9.25 0.39
C VAL A 37 -5.26 -9.72 1.26
N VAL A 38 -4.10 -9.16 0.99
CA VAL A 38 -2.89 -9.37 1.78
C VAL A 38 -2.67 -8.10 2.61
N HIS A 39 -2.91 -8.19 3.90
CA HIS A 39 -2.77 -7.07 4.83
C HIS A 39 -1.45 -7.22 5.58
N THR A 40 -0.48 -6.38 5.24
CA THR A 40 0.87 -6.36 5.81
C THR A 40 0.96 -5.45 7.02
N MET A 41 1.98 -5.67 7.85
CA MET A 41 2.39 -4.69 8.86
C MET A 41 3.22 -3.57 8.24
N GLY A 42 3.95 -3.87 7.16
CA GLY A 42 4.75 -2.90 6.43
C GLY A 42 5.69 -2.11 7.33
N SER A 43 5.71 -0.81 7.10
CA SER A 43 6.57 0.16 7.81
C SER A 43 5.92 0.73 9.08
N HIS A 44 5.02 -0.02 9.74
CA HIS A 44 4.41 0.43 11.00
C HIS A 44 5.45 0.51 12.13
N TRP A 45 5.34 1.53 12.98
CA TRP A 45 6.11 1.62 14.21
C TRP A 45 5.97 0.30 15.03
N LYS A 46 7.00 -0.33 15.50
CA LYS A 46 8.40 0.01 15.74
C LYS A 46 9.27 -0.56 14.61
N TYR A 47 9.88 0.31 13.81
CA TYR A 47 10.52 -0.03 12.53
C TYR A 47 11.55 -1.17 12.60
N ASP A 48 12.52 -1.11 13.53
CA ASP A 48 13.56 -2.16 13.68
C ASP A 48 13.03 -3.54 14.07
N THR A 49 11.70 -3.67 14.27
CA THR A 49 11.05 -4.96 14.51
C THR A 49 10.26 -5.48 13.31
N ARG A 50 10.26 -4.73 12.18
CA ARG A 50 9.44 -5.04 11.00
C ARG A 50 10.20 -5.80 9.92
N HIS A 51 11.49 -5.97 10.07
CA HIS A 51 12.35 -6.67 9.11
C HIS A 51 13.36 -7.58 9.82
N PRO A 52 13.83 -8.64 9.16
CA PRO A 52 14.98 -9.44 9.63
C PRO A 52 16.27 -8.59 9.67
N ALA A 53 17.22 -8.96 10.51
CA ALA A 53 18.50 -8.27 10.63
C ALA A 53 19.29 -8.19 9.31
N SER A 54 19.07 -9.10 8.37
CA SER A 54 19.66 -9.08 7.03
C SER A 54 19.24 -7.87 6.18
N PHE A 55 18.16 -7.20 6.55
CA PHE A 55 17.64 -5.99 5.89
C PHE A 55 18.06 -4.70 6.61
N GLU A 56 18.88 -4.78 7.66
CA GLU A 56 19.45 -3.60 8.33
C GLU A 56 20.66 -3.07 7.54
N GLN A 57 20.37 -2.41 6.41
CA GLN A 57 21.39 -1.86 5.50
C GLN A 57 21.71 -0.39 5.83
N PHE A 58 20.70 0.38 6.22
CA PHE A 58 20.83 1.79 6.58
C PHE A 58 21.18 1.90 8.07
N THR A 59 22.41 2.33 8.36
CA THR A 59 22.94 2.39 9.72
C THR A 59 23.62 3.73 10.01
N PRO A 60 23.65 4.19 11.29
CA PRO A 60 23.06 3.54 12.46
C PRO A 60 21.53 3.63 12.47
N SER A 61 20.83 2.60 12.97
CA SER A 61 19.39 2.61 13.17
C SER A 61 19.02 2.79 14.65
N LEU A 62 17.72 2.79 14.98
CA LEU A 62 17.25 2.97 16.35
C LEU A 62 17.56 1.75 17.24
N GLY A 63 17.47 0.54 16.66
CA GLY A 63 17.61 -0.72 17.38
C GLY A 63 16.33 -1.17 18.10
N GLN A 64 16.18 -2.47 18.27
CA GLN A 64 14.94 -3.08 18.80
C GLN A 64 14.57 -2.66 20.23
N SER A 65 15.54 -2.25 21.05
CA SER A 65 15.32 -1.77 22.41
C SER A 65 14.86 -0.32 22.50
N PHE A 66 14.90 0.43 21.38
CA PHE A 66 14.53 1.84 21.36
C PHE A 66 13.02 2.01 21.61
N SER A 67 12.66 2.98 22.43
CA SER A 67 11.27 3.29 22.76
C SER A 67 10.83 4.64 22.21
N LEU A 68 9.52 4.83 22.07
CA LEU A 68 8.94 6.08 21.57
C LEU A 68 9.38 7.31 22.39
N SER A 69 9.52 7.15 23.73
CA SER A 69 9.98 8.21 24.62
C SER A 69 11.43 8.63 24.38
N MET A 70 12.20 7.86 23.63
CA MET A 70 13.58 8.16 23.28
C MET A 70 13.71 8.89 21.94
N ILE A 71 12.63 9.06 21.20
CA ILE A 71 12.64 9.78 19.91
C ILE A 71 12.85 11.27 20.20
N GLN A 72 13.91 11.82 19.60
CA GLN A 72 14.30 13.23 19.70
C GLN A 72 14.84 13.69 18.35
N PRO A 73 14.79 14.97 18.01
CA PRO A 73 15.34 15.50 16.76
C PRO A 73 16.81 15.11 16.51
N SER A 74 17.59 14.98 17.58
CA SER A 74 18.98 14.50 17.51
C SER A 74 19.14 13.06 17.01
N ASN A 75 18.06 12.27 17.04
CA ASN A 75 18.01 10.90 16.53
C ASN A 75 17.37 10.79 15.15
N LYS A 76 17.06 11.91 14.47
CA LYS A 76 16.38 11.93 13.15
C LYS A 76 17.01 10.93 12.18
N GLN A 77 18.34 10.97 12.01
CA GLN A 77 19.00 10.07 11.04
C GLN A 77 18.80 8.59 11.39
N LYS A 78 18.80 8.23 12.66
CA LYS A 78 18.53 6.84 13.08
C LYS A 78 17.09 6.44 12.84
N LEU A 79 16.15 7.38 13.03
CA LEU A 79 14.72 7.16 12.75
C LEU A 79 14.49 6.92 11.26
N VAL A 80 15.07 7.78 10.41
CA VAL A 80 15.00 7.66 8.95
C VAL A 80 15.61 6.33 8.50
N ASN A 81 16.84 6.01 8.96
CA ASN A 81 17.49 4.75 8.59
C ASN A 81 16.67 3.52 9.01
N ALA A 82 16.07 3.55 10.20
CA ALA A 82 15.19 2.47 10.65
C ALA A 82 13.95 2.32 9.76
N TYR A 83 13.35 3.44 9.35
CA TYR A 83 12.23 3.44 8.41
C TYR A 83 12.64 2.93 7.02
N ASP A 84 13.75 3.42 6.48
CA ASP A 84 14.26 3.01 5.16
C ASP A 84 14.56 1.51 5.08
N ASN A 85 15.03 0.91 6.18
CA ASN A 85 15.20 -0.55 6.27
C ASN A 85 13.85 -1.29 6.13
N THR A 86 12.76 -0.73 6.64
CA THR A 86 11.41 -1.32 6.44
C THR A 86 10.94 -1.19 5.00
N ILE A 87 11.26 -0.08 4.32
CA ILE A 87 10.93 0.11 2.91
C ILE A 87 11.69 -0.91 2.05
N LEU A 88 12.98 -1.10 2.31
CA LEU A 88 13.79 -2.12 1.63
C LEU A 88 13.20 -3.54 1.81
N TYR A 89 12.71 -3.85 3.01
CA TYR A 89 12.07 -5.14 3.28
C TYR A 89 10.68 -5.25 2.62
N THR A 90 9.91 -4.18 2.57
CA THR A 90 8.62 -4.14 1.87
C THR A 90 8.80 -4.36 0.37
N ASP A 91 9.83 -3.76 -0.23
CA ASP A 91 10.18 -3.99 -1.63
C ASP A 91 10.48 -5.47 -1.91
N TYR A 92 11.35 -6.09 -1.11
CA TYR A 92 11.62 -7.53 -1.17
C TYR A 92 10.34 -8.38 -1.04
N PHE A 93 9.47 -8.03 -0.09
CA PHE A 93 8.21 -8.75 0.12
C PHE A 93 7.31 -8.65 -1.12
N LEU A 94 7.16 -7.45 -1.68
CA LEU A 94 6.36 -7.23 -2.90
C LEU A 94 6.94 -7.99 -4.10
N ASP A 95 8.24 -7.95 -4.32
CA ASP A 95 8.91 -8.71 -5.37
C ASP A 95 8.64 -10.22 -5.24
N SER A 96 8.77 -10.75 -4.02
CA SER A 96 8.48 -12.16 -3.71
C SER A 96 7.01 -12.51 -3.95
N LEU A 97 6.08 -11.62 -3.56
CA LEU A 97 4.65 -11.79 -3.79
C LEU A 97 4.34 -11.82 -5.29
N LEU A 98 4.87 -10.85 -6.04
CA LEU A 98 4.66 -10.76 -7.49
C LEU A 98 5.23 -11.98 -8.20
N THR A 99 6.41 -12.46 -7.82
CA THR A 99 7.00 -13.68 -8.34
C THR A 99 6.10 -14.91 -8.13
N ILE A 100 5.47 -15.03 -6.94
CA ILE A 100 4.54 -16.14 -6.66
C ILE A 100 3.28 -16.03 -7.53
N VAL A 101 2.75 -14.83 -7.76
CA VAL A 101 1.56 -14.61 -8.59
C VAL A 101 1.88 -14.89 -10.06
N ASP A 102 2.99 -14.38 -10.55
CA ASP A 102 3.45 -14.53 -11.93
C ASP A 102 3.64 -16.00 -12.31
N ALA A 103 4.24 -16.77 -11.41
CA ALA A 103 4.46 -18.21 -11.59
C ALA A 103 3.18 -19.06 -11.71
N GLN A 104 1.98 -18.46 -11.61
CA GLN A 104 0.72 -19.18 -11.82
C GLN A 104 0.30 -19.22 -13.29
N ASP A 105 0.91 -18.45 -14.18
CA ASP A 105 0.55 -18.34 -15.61
C ASP A 105 -0.97 -18.07 -15.82
N ILE A 106 -1.54 -17.18 -15.04
CA ILE A 106 -2.97 -16.81 -15.07
C ILE A 106 -3.16 -15.30 -15.23
N PRO A 107 -4.30 -14.86 -15.79
CA PRO A 107 -4.66 -13.44 -15.76
C PRO A 107 -4.76 -12.92 -14.32
N ALA A 108 -3.85 -12.05 -13.93
CA ALA A 108 -3.77 -11.51 -12.57
C ALA A 108 -3.49 -10.01 -12.56
N VAL A 109 -4.04 -9.33 -11.57
CA VAL A 109 -3.73 -7.94 -11.24
C VAL A 109 -3.44 -7.86 -9.75
N VAL A 110 -2.36 -7.20 -9.39
CA VAL A 110 -1.99 -6.88 -8.01
C VAL A 110 -2.02 -5.36 -7.85
N ILE A 111 -2.78 -4.88 -6.88
CA ILE A 111 -2.81 -3.48 -6.50
C ILE A 111 -2.22 -3.36 -5.10
N TYR A 112 -1.18 -2.55 -4.97
CA TYR A 112 -0.57 -2.23 -3.69
C TYR A 112 -0.77 -0.74 -3.38
N MET A 113 -1.15 -0.45 -2.16
CA MET A 113 -1.25 0.90 -1.64
C MET A 113 -0.99 0.88 -0.13
N SER A 114 -0.24 1.87 0.37
CA SER A 114 -0.18 2.12 1.81
C SER A 114 -1.44 2.85 2.26
N ASP A 115 -1.88 2.61 3.49
CA ASP A 115 -3.01 3.29 4.12
C ASP A 115 -2.65 4.73 4.53
N HIS A 116 -1.41 4.96 4.96
CA HIS A 116 -0.83 6.28 5.25
C HIS A 116 0.69 6.25 5.16
N GLY A 117 1.29 7.40 5.16
CA GLY A 117 2.74 7.59 5.32
C GLY A 117 3.14 7.87 6.77
N GLU A 118 4.37 8.35 6.97
CA GLU A 118 4.93 8.64 8.28
C GLU A 118 5.66 9.98 8.28
N ASN A 119 5.58 10.73 9.39
CA ASN A 119 6.43 11.89 9.62
C ASN A 119 7.74 11.43 10.29
N LEU A 120 8.87 11.91 9.78
CA LEU A 120 10.21 11.56 10.23
C LEU A 120 11.06 12.81 10.51
N TYR A 121 10.47 13.82 11.15
CA TYR A 121 11.10 15.15 11.30
C TYR A 121 11.38 15.84 9.96
N ASP A 122 10.44 15.73 9.00
CA ASP A 122 10.67 16.15 7.62
C ASP A 122 10.75 17.66 7.45
N ASP A 123 10.05 18.41 8.28
CA ASP A 123 9.97 19.87 8.24
C ASP A 123 10.12 20.53 9.62
N GLU A 124 10.00 21.86 9.66
CA GLU A 124 10.18 22.69 10.86
C GLU A 124 9.17 22.41 11.99
N ARG A 125 8.09 21.67 11.70
CA ARG A 125 7.08 21.28 12.71
C ARG A 125 7.57 20.13 13.58
N GLU A 126 8.70 19.49 13.23
CA GLU A 126 9.30 18.38 13.96
C GLU A 126 8.32 17.24 14.27
N LEU A 127 7.40 16.96 13.34
CA LEU A 127 6.42 15.89 13.49
C LEU A 127 7.07 14.53 13.35
N ILE A 128 6.53 13.57 14.10
CA ILE A 128 6.94 12.16 14.06
C ILE A 128 5.72 11.24 13.93
N LEU A 129 5.91 10.10 13.26
CA LEU A 129 4.86 9.09 13.10
C LEU A 129 3.57 9.68 12.47
N HIS A 130 2.46 8.98 12.62
CA HIS A 130 1.15 9.41 12.10
C HIS A 130 0.14 9.80 13.20
N GLY A 131 0.50 9.65 14.47
CA GLY A 131 -0.39 9.93 15.61
C GLY A 131 -0.61 11.40 15.95
N ASN A 132 0.05 12.32 15.26
CA ASN A 132 -0.18 13.75 15.41
C ASN A 132 -1.22 14.23 14.41
N TYR A 133 -2.26 14.83 14.89
CA TYR A 133 -3.44 15.30 14.14
C TYR A 133 -3.16 16.44 13.13
N SER A 134 -1.93 16.88 13.01
CA SER A 134 -1.55 17.89 12.04
C SER A 134 -1.45 17.28 10.65
N ALA A 135 -2.28 17.75 9.74
CA ALA A 135 -2.19 17.37 8.34
C ALA A 135 -0.78 17.58 7.79
N SER A 136 -0.22 16.53 7.23
CA SER A 136 1.12 16.54 6.65
C SER A 136 1.09 15.81 5.30
N LYS A 137 1.68 16.43 4.27
CA LYS A 137 1.82 15.77 2.96
C LYS A 137 2.54 14.42 3.06
N TRP A 138 3.42 14.25 4.04
CA TRP A 138 4.14 13.01 4.29
C TRP A 138 3.26 11.86 4.76
N LEU A 139 2.08 12.16 5.34
CA LEU A 139 1.08 11.16 5.72
C LEU A 139 0.17 10.74 4.56
N PHE A 140 -0.02 11.61 3.58
CA PHE A 140 -1.01 11.42 2.51
C PHE A 140 -0.40 11.04 1.17
N HIS A 141 0.89 11.34 0.97
CA HIS A 141 1.60 10.97 -0.25
C HIS A 141 2.19 9.56 -0.11
N VAL A 142 1.40 8.58 -0.49
CA VAL A 142 1.73 7.15 -0.36
C VAL A 142 1.96 6.50 -1.73
N PRO A 143 2.74 5.42 -1.81
CA PRO A 143 2.89 4.67 -3.04
C PRO A 143 1.57 4.00 -3.43
N PHE A 144 1.25 4.04 -4.72
CA PHE A 144 0.16 3.31 -5.34
C PHE A 144 0.69 2.59 -6.57
N LEU A 145 0.78 1.26 -6.50
CA LEU A 145 1.38 0.43 -7.54
C LEU A 145 0.33 -0.52 -8.11
N VAL A 146 0.36 -0.70 -9.42
CA VAL A 146 -0.45 -1.72 -10.11
C VAL A 146 0.47 -2.58 -10.95
N TRP A 147 0.51 -3.85 -10.62
CA TRP A 147 1.16 -4.88 -11.42
C TRP A 147 0.10 -5.76 -12.09
N TYR A 148 0.40 -6.28 -13.26
CA TYR A 148 -0.45 -7.20 -14.01
C TYR A 148 0.40 -8.24 -14.74
N SER A 149 -0.13 -9.47 -14.87
CA SER A 149 0.53 -10.54 -15.61
C SER A 149 0.43 -10.33 -17.13
N ASP A 150 1.31 -11.00 -17.87
CA ASP A 150 1.28 -10.98 -19.32
C ASP A 150 -0.04 -11.57 -19.86
N GLU A 151 -0.61 -12.58 -19.19
CA GLU A 151 -1.91 -13.15 -19.51
C GLU A 151 -3.02 -12.13 -19.35
N TYR A 152 -2.98 -11.33 -18.27
CA TYR A 152 -3.98 -10.26 -18.11
C TYR A 152 -3.85 -9.20 -19.21
N ALA A 153 -2.65 -8.79 -19.54
CA ALA A 153 -2.40 -7.85 -20.62
C ALA A 153 -2.85 -8.39 -21.99
N HIS A 154 -2.69 -9.67 -22.22
CA HIS A 154 -3.15 -10.35 -23.44
C HIS A 154 -4.68 -10.35 -23.55
N PHE A 155 -5.40 -10.67 -22.46
CA PHE A 155 -6.86 -10.74 -22.46
C PHE A 155 -7.54 -9.37 -22.40
N TYR A 156 -6.89 -8.37 -21.79
CA TYR A 156 -7.46 -7.04 -21.54
C TYR A 156 -6.57 -5.89 -22.01
N PRO A 157 -6.10 -5.90 -23.29
CA PRO A 157 -5.14 -4.90 -23.76
C PRO A 157 -5.64 -3.46 -23.66
N GLU A 158 -6.97 -3.26 -23.81
CA GLU A 158 -7.58 -1.94 -23.69
C GLU A 158 -7.49 -1.39 -22.27
N LYS A 159 -7.72 -2.24 -21.25
CA LYS A 159 -7.56 -1.84 -19.84
C LYS A 159 -6.12 -1.47 -19.52
N ILE A 160 -5.15 -2.21 -20.05
CA ILE A 160 -3.74 -1.90 -19.87
C ILE A 160 -3.35 -0.60 -20.57
N ALA A 161 -3.92 -0.32 -21.75
CA ALA A 161 -3.71 0.96 -22.42
C ALA A 161 -4.22 2.14 -21.57
N GLN A 162 -5.40 2.01 -20.95
CA GLN A 162 -5.94 3.02 -20.05
C GLN A 162 -5.09 3.17 -18.78
N LEU A 163 -4.73 2.07 -18.14
CA LEU A 163 -3.86 2.09 -16.95
C LEU A 163 -2.54 2.86 -17.22
N LYS A 164 -1.92 2.59 -18.36
CA LYS A 164 -0.69 3.30 -18.77
C LYS A 164 -0.94 4.79 -19.08
N ALA A 165 -2.08 5.13 -19.65
CA ALA A 165 -2.44 6.52 -19.94
C ALA A 165 -2.68 7.34 -18.64
N HIS A 166 -3.03 6.66 -17.55
CA HIS A 166 -3.33 7.29 -16.25
C HIS A 166 -2.17 7.17 -15.24
N SER A 167 -0.99 6.69 -15.65
CA SER A 167 0.15 6.44 -14.72
C SER A 167 0.65 7.68 -14.01
N ASP A 168 0.46 8.86 -14.59
CA ASP A 168 0.89 10.14 -14.01
C ASP A 168 -0.26 10.89 -13.31
N SER A 169 -1.44 10.26 -13.20
CA SER A 169 -2.58 10.87 -12.51
C SER A 169 -2.31 11.01 -11.02
N ARG A 170 -2.84 12.08 -10.44
CA ARG A 170 -2.90 12.25 -9.00
C ARG A 170 -4.21 11.69 -8.48
N ASP A 171 -4.13 10.77 -7.57
CA ASP A 171 -5.29 10.04 -7.08
C ASP A 171 -5.37 10.01 -5.56
N ASN A 172 -6.49 9.52 -5.08
CA ASN A 172 -6.68 9.18 -3.68
C ASN A 172 -7.30 7.78 -3.56
N SER A 173 -7.41 7.28 -2.35
CA SER A 173 -7.94 5.93 -2.07
C SER A 173 -9.33 5.65 -2.64
N SER A 174 -10.09 6.69 -3.07
CA SER A 174 -11.43 6.49 -3.65
C SER A 174 -11.43 5.76 -4.98
N VAL A 175 -10.28 5.75 -5.70
CA VAL A 175 -10.14 5.01 -6.96
C VAL A 175 -10.04 3.50 -6.74
N LEU A 176 -9.63 3.06 -5.55
CA LEU A 176 -9.28 1.66 -5.28
C LEU A 176 -10.46 0.71 -5.52
N PHE A 177 -11.62 1.00 -4.94
CA PHE A 177 -12.79 0.13 -5.07
C PHE A 177 -13.26 -0.01 -6.52
N ALA A 178 -13.39 1.10 -7.23
CA ALA A 178 -13.82 1.10 -8.62
C ALA A 178 -12.81 0.38 -9.52
N SER A 179 -11.52 0.62 -9.31
CA SER A 179 -10.45 -0.02 -10.08
C SER A 179 -10.38 -1.52 -9.85
N MET A 180 -10.55 -2.00 -8.61
CA MET A 180 -10.61 -3.44 -8.30
C MET A 180 -11.77 -4.13 -9.01
N LEU A 181 -12.97 -3.54 -9.00
CA LEU A 181 -14.13 -4.10 -9.71
C LEU A 181 -13.91 -4.14 -11.21
N ASP A 182 -13.41 -3.05 -11.78
CA ASP A 182 -13.14 -2.96 -13.21
C ASP A 182 -12.05 -3.94 -13.63
N ALA A 183 -10.93 -4.01 -12.91
CA ALA A 183 -9.87 -4.99 -13.16
C ALA A 183 -10.44 -6.42 -13.20
N ALA A 184 -11.35 -6.75 -12.28
CA ALA A 184 -12.00 -8.07 -12.21
C ALA A 184 -13.14 -8.26 -13.24
N GLY A 185 -13.48 -7.26 -14.05
CA GLY A 185 -14.61 -7.32 -14.97
C GLY A 185 -15.98 -7.36 -14.27
N LEU A 186 -16.06 -6.87 -13.04
CA LEU A 186 -17.27 -6.84 -12.24
C LEU A 186 -17.94 -5.46 -12.32
N SER A 187 -19.27 -5.46 -12.29
CA SER A 187 -20.07 -4.25 -12.16
C SER A 187 -20.82 -4.25 -10.84
N TYR A 188 -20.89 -3.08 -10.21
CA TYR A 188 -21.65 -2.88 -9.00
C TYR A 188 -22.49 -1.62 -9.13
N THR A 189 -23.74 -1.72 -8.75
CA THR A 189 -24.65 -0.58 -8.66
C THR A 189 -25.48 -0.68 -7.38
N ASN A 190 -25.79 0.46 -6.79
CA ASN A 190 -26.71 0.57 -5.67
C ASN A 190 -27.57 1.83 -5.86
N ASP A 191 -28.40 2.16 -4.88
CA ASP A 191 -29.33 3.30 -4.95
C ASP A 191 -28.61 4.67 -5.07
N THR A 192 -27.33 4.74 -4.72
CA THR A 192 -26.53 5.98 -4.70
C THR A 192 -25.37 5.99 -5.69
N THR A 193 -24.98 4.84 -6.24
CA THR A 193 -23.81 4.73 -7.12
C THR A 193 -24.18 4.02 -8.41
N SER A 194 -24.10 4.72 -9.54
CA SER A 194 -24.32 4.15 -10.87
C SER A 194 -23.05 3.51 -11.44
N ALA A 195 -23.21 2.65 -12.43
CA ALA A 195 -22.08 2.08 -13.18
C ALA A 195 -21.23 3.19 -13.84
N ALA A 196 -21.87 4.27 -14.32
CA ALA A 196 -21.14 5.41 -14.90
C ALA A 196 -20.25 6.11 -13.86
N GLN A 197 -20.74 6.31 -12.63
CA GLN A 197 -19.94 6.91 -11.55
C GLN A 197 -18.76 6.02 -11.15
N LEU A 198 -18.89 4.70 -11.18
CA LEU A 198 -17.76 3.81 -10.94
C LEU A 198 -16.72 3.91 -12.06
N ARG A 199 -17.16 4.01 -13.32
CA ARG A 199 -16.24 4.14 -14.45
C ARG A 199 -15.39 5.40 -14.37
N THR A 200 -15.95 6.53 -13.95
CA THR A 200 -15.17 7.78 -13.77
C THR A 200 -14.17 7.73 -12.63
N ARG A 201 -14.22 6.69 -11.79
CA ARG A 201 -13.28 6.48 -10.68
C ARG A 201 -12.34 5.28 -10.88
N SER A 202 -12.45 4.57 -12.00
CA SER A 202 -11.56 3.44 -12.29
C SER A 202 -10.39 3.88 -13.17
N ILE A 203 -9.17 3.65 -12.71
CA ILE A 203 -7.95 3.89 -13.51
C ILE A 203 -7.83 2.96 -14.73
N PHE A 204 -8.62 1.91 -14.81
CA PHE A 204 -8.72 1.01 -15.97
C PHE A 204 -9.76 1.46 -16.99
N SER A 205 -10.50 2.51 -16.69
CA SER A 205 -11.63 2.98 -17.54
C SER A 205 -11.20 4.12 -18.46
N PRO A 206 -11.66 4.16 -19.72
CA PRO A 206 -11.49 5.31 -20.60
C PRO A 206 -12.26 6.55 -20.10
N ASP A 207 -13.24 6.38 -19.22
CA ASP A 207 -14.05 7.46 -18.65
C ASP A 207 -13.44 8.01 -17.34
N TYR A 208 -12.27 7.51 -16.94
CA TYR A 208 -11.61 7.94 -15.73
C TYR A 208 -11.36 9.46 -15.72
N ALA A 209 -11.65 10.08 -14.59
CA ALA A 209 -11.42 11.49 -14.36
C ALA A 209 -10.65 11.68 -13.05
N SER A 210 -9.38 12.08 -13.19
CA SER A 210 -8.57 12.47 -12.02
C SER A 210 -9.22 13.67 -11.31
N PRO A 211 -9.30 13.65 -9.97
CA PRO A 211 -9.88 14.76 -9.24
C PRO A 211 -9.02 16.02 -9.36
N ASP A 212 -9.67 17.17 -9.59
CA ASP A 212 -8.98 18.48 -9.64
C ASP A 212 -8.34 18.87 -8.30
N THR A 213 -8.92 18.38 -7.20
CA THR A 213 -8.45 18.64 -5.84
C THR A 213 -8.47 17.34 -5.03
N LEU A 214 -7.37 17.04 -4.39
CA LEU A 214 -7.27 15.93 -3.44
C LEU A 214 -7.65 16.40 -2.05
N TYR A 215 -8.38 15.56 -1.33
CA TYR A 215 -8.80 15.82 0.03
C TYR A 215 -8.33 14.72 0.97
N ALA A 216 -7.97 15.11 2.18
CA ALA A 216 -7.71 14.21 3.27
C ALA A 216 -8.65 14.47 4.45
N LEU A 217 -8.96 13.42 5.20
CA LEU A 217 -9.66 13.55 6.47
C LEU A 217 -8.63 13.67 7.60
N THR A 218 -8.76 14.68 8.43
CA THR A 218 -8.00 14.75 9.67
C THR A 218 -8.58 13.77 10.70
N ALA A 219 -7.85 13.54 11.77
CA ALA A 219 -8.35 12.68 12.85
C ALA A 219 -9.58 13.26 13.57
N GLU A 220 -9.78 14.58 13.52
CA GLU A 220 -10.98 15.26 14.01
C GLU A 220 -12.17 15.13 13.04
N GLY A 221 -11.96 14.50 11.87
CA GLY A 221 -12.99 14.34 10.85
C GLY A 221 -13.18 15.56 9.96
N GLU A 222 -12.27 16.50 9.98
CA GLU A 222 -12.28 17.65 9.06
C GLU A 222 -11.74 17.23 7.69
N CYS A 223 -12.40 17.70 6.64
CA CYS A 223 -11.96 17.48 5.27
C CYS A 223 -11.10 18.67 4.83
N ILE A 224 -9.83 18.42 4.57
CA ILE A 224 -8.88 19.45 4.14
C ILE A 224 -8.43 19.20 2.70
N ALA A 225 -8.34 20.27 1.90
CA ALA A 225 -7.74 20.21 0.58
C ALA A 225 -6.22 20.09 0.71
N LEU A 226 -5.63 19.20 -0.08
CA LEU A 226 -4.18 19.02 -0.12
C LEU A 226 -3.59 19.93 -1.22
N GLU A 227 -2.67 20.79 -0.82
CA GLU A 227 -1.86 21.59 -1.73
C GLU A 227 -0.52 20.86 -1.97
N TYR A 228 -0.16 20.65 -3.26
CA TYR A 228 1.06 19.97 -3.70
C TYR A 228 1.90 20.87 -4.59
#